data_addf65a36765a864ac1af342e1156ed2
#
_entry.id   addf65a36765a864ac1af342e1156ed2
#
_cell.length_a   1.000
_cell.length_b   1.000
_cell.length_c   1.000
_cell.angle_alpha   90.00
_cell.angle_beta   90.00
_cell.angle_gamma   90.00
#
_symmetry.space_group_name_H-M   'P 1'
#
loop_
_entity.id
_entity.type
_entity.pdbx_description
1 polymer ?
#
loop_
_entity_poly.entity_id
_entity_poly.type
_entity_poly.pdbx_seq_one_letter_code
_entity_poly.pdbx_strand_id
1 'polypeptide(L)'
;HAYEASLGYSKKLNHGEAVILGMKSALSFSLKNNLLQKNDYNSIINHISKANLPSKLKKFFKIKDLNKILSFMIKDKKNNSDKINLVLLKKIGLPIINREYKKNSLGVFLKNELRN
;
A
#
# COMPACT_ATOMS: atom_id res chain seq x y z
N HIS A 1 8.12 -2.68 0.63
CA HIS A 1 9.37 -2.75 -0.17
C HIS A 1 9.42 -1.71 -1.28
N ALA A 2 8.31 -1.55 -2.04
CA ALA A 2 8.26 -0.58 -3.13
C ALA A 2 8.42 0.87 -2.64
N TYR A 3 7.85 1.18 -1.49
CA TYR A 3 8.00 2.51 -0.89
C TYR A 3 9.45 2.79 -0.50
N GLU A 4 10.10 1.85 0.17
CA GLU A 4 11.52 1.99 0.53
C GLU A 4 12.41 2.13 -0.71
N ALA A 5 12.21 1.25 -1.68
CA ALA A 5 12.98 1.24 -2.92
C ALA A 5 12.80 2.56 -3.70
N SER A 6 11.59 3.11 -3.71
CA SER A 6 11.29 4.36 -4.41
C SER A 6 12.04 5.56 -3.84
N LEU A 7 12.38 5.53 -2.56
CA LEU A 7 13.20 6.57 -1.91
C LEU A 7 14.68 6.16 -1.78
N GLY A 8 15.09 5.09 -2.48
CA GLY A 8 16.48 4.62 -2.51
C GLY A 8 16.98 4.13 -1.16
N TYR A 9 16.09 3.58 -0.33
CA TYR A 9 16.42 3.11 1.03
C TYR A 9 17.06 4.20 1.89
N SER A 10 16.66 5.45 1.64
CA SER A 10 17.22 6.62 2.35
C SER A 10 16.61 6.80 3.73
N LYS A 11 17.22 7.69 4.53
CA LYS A 11 16.72 8.05 5.87
C LYS A 11 15.39 8.80 5.86
N LYS A 12 14.91 9.23 4.69
CA LYS A 12 13.62 9.92 4.55
C LYS A 12 12.45 9.04 4.95
N LEU A 13 12.61 7.72 4.77
CA LEU A 13 11.59 6.72 5.11
C LEU A 13 12.34 5.49 5.61
N ASN A 14 12.29 5.25 6.94
CA ASN A 14 12.91 4.06 7.48
C ASN A 14 12.02 2.83 7.23
N HIS A 15 12.59 1.63 7.42
CA HIS A 15 11.90 0.37 7.15
C HIS A 15 10.58 0.26 7.91
N GLY A 16 10.58 0.55 9.21
CA GLY A 16 9.37 0.46 10.02
C GLY A 16 8.26 1.40 9.55
N GLU A 17 8.62 2.61 9.17
CA GLU A 17 7.66 3.57 8.59
C GLU A 17 7.11 3.07 7.26
N ALA A 18 7.95 2.50 6.41
CA ALA A 18 7.52 1.92 5.14
C ALA A 18 6.55 0.74 5.35
N VAL A 19 6.82 -0.11 6.34
CA VAL A 19 5.92 -1.21 6.70
C VAL A 19 4.54 -0.69 7.10
N ILE A 20 4.48 0.32 7.98
CA ILE A 20 3.20 0.91 8.41
C ILE A 20 2.45 1.54 7.23
N LEU A 21 3.14 2.27 6.37
CA LEU A 21 2.51 2.84 5.16
C LEU A 21 1.97 1.76 4.24
N GLY A 22 2.72 0.67 4.07
CA GLY A 22 2.29 -0.47 3.26
C GLY A 22 1.07 -1.17 3.85
N MET A 23 1.06 -1.37 5.16
CA MET A 23 -0.09 -1.94 5.87
C MET A 23 -1.33 -1.06 5.68
N LYS A 24 -1.18 0.24 5.87
CA LYS A 24 -2.30 1.18 5.69
C LYS A 24 -2.81 1.16 4.25
N SER A 25 -1.93 1.12 3.27
CA SER A 25 -2.32 1.01 1.85
C SER A 25 -3.07 -0.30 1.59
N ALA A 26 -2.60 -1.42 2.13
CA ALA A 26 -3.27 -2.71 1.98
C ALA A 26 -4.66 -2.71 2.63
N LEU A 27 -4.81 -2.09 3.80
CA LEU A 27 -6.10 -1.95 4.47
C LEU A 27 -7.07 -1.10 3.66
N SER A 28 -6.61 0.05 3.16
CA SER A 28 -7.43 0.94 2.33
C SER A 28 -7.86 0.27 1.03
N PHE A 29 -6.96 -0.47 0.41
CA PHE A 29 -7.26 -1.22 -0.82
C PHE A 29 -8.25 -2.36 -0.54
N SER A 30 -8.09 -3.07 0.59
CA SER A 30 -9.02 -4.11 1.02
C SER A 30 -10.42 -3.57 1.25
N LEU A 31 -10.53 -2.40 1.90
CA LEU A 31 -11.81 -1.72 2.11
C LEU A 31 -12.46 -1.32 0.77
N LYS A 32 -11.68 -0.72 -0.12
CA LYS A 32 -12.16 -0.26 -1.43
C LYS A 32 -12.67 -1.41 -2.30
N ASN A 33 -12.07 -2.58 -2.17
CA ASN A 33 -12.48 -3.77 -2.94
C ASN A 33 -13.53 -4.62 -2.20
N ASN A 34 -14.15 -4.09 -1.16
CA ASN A 34 -15.22 -4.75 -0.40
C ASN A 34 -14.78 -6.07 0.24
N LEU A 35 -13.48 -6.22 0.54
CA LEU A 35 -12.94 -7.38 1.23
C LEU A 35 -12.99 -7.17 2.74
N LEU A 36 -12.61 -5.99 3.21
CA LEU A 36 -12.54 -5.62 4.62
C LEU A 36 -13.74 -4.75 4.99
N GLN A 37 -14.40 -5.04 6.10
CA GLN A 37 -15.49 -4.22 6.62
C GLN A 37 -14.95 -2.92 7.23
N LYS A 38 -15.76 -1.86 7.13
CA LYS A 38 -15.38 -0.53 7.60
C LYS A 38 -15.08 -0.48 9.09
N ASN A 39 -15.81 -1.26 9.92
CA ASN A 39 -15.57 -1.31 11.35
C ASN A 39 -14.17 -1.82 11.68
N ASP A 40 -13.74 -2.90 11.03
CA ASP A 40 -12.39 -3.43 11.22
C ASP A 40 -11.33 -2.46 10.71
N TYR A 41 -11.56 -1.85 9.56
CA TYR A 41 -10.69 -0.82 9.01
C TYR A 41 -10.51 0.34 10.01
N ASN A 42 -11.61 0.88 10.52
CA ASN A 42 -11.58 1.99 11.47
C ASN A 42 -10.86 1.64 12.77
N SER A 43 -11.07 0.42 13.29
CA SER A 43 -10.38 -0.04 14.50
C SER A 43 -8.87 -0.04 14.34
N ILE A 44 -8.38 -0.54 13.19
CA ILE A 44 -6.95 -0.62 12.92
C ILE A 44 -6.37 0.78 12.68
N ILE A 45 -7.04 1.60 11.90
CA ILE A 45 -6.57 2.96 11.59
C ILE A 45 -6.54 3.83 12.86
N ASN A 46 -7.54 3.70 13.74
CA ASN A 46 -7.55 4.40 15.03
C ASN A 46 -6.35 3.98 15.90
N HIS A 47 -6.02 2.69 15.91
CA HIS A 47 -4.86 2.19 16.65
C HIS A 47 -3.55 2.79 16.11
N ILE A 48 -3.38 2.81 14.79
CA ILE A 48 -2.21 3.41 14.14
C ILE A 48 -2.10 4.90 14.48
N SER A 49 -3.21 5.62 14.45
CA SER A 49 -3.28 7.05 14.77
C SER A 49 -2.92 7.32 16.23
N LYS A 50 -3.49 6.55 17.17
CA LYS A 50 -3.20 6.69 18.61
C LYS A 50 -1.75 6.40 18.95
N ALA A 51 -1.11 5.51 18.20
CA ALA A 51 0.31 5.20 18.37
C ALA A 51 1.24 6.22 17.72
N ASN A 52 0.69 7.29 17.11
CA ASN A 52 1.44 8.33 16.39
C ASN A 52 2.32 7.78 15.27
N LEU A 53 1.88 6.70 14.63
CA LEU A 53 2.60 6.09 13.51
C LEU A 53 2.25 6.81 12.20
N PRO A 54 3.20 6.91 11.25
CA PRO A 54 2.94 7.55 9.97
C PRO A 54 1.88 6.78 9.19
N SER A 55 0.88 7.49 8.65
CA SER A 55 -0.22 6.86 7.94
C SER A 55 -0.60 7.54 6.62
N LYS A 56 0.04 8.66 6.31
CA LYS A 56 -0.28 9.43 5.10
C LYS A 56 0.82 9.32 4.07
N LEU A 57 0.53 8.62 2.99
CA LEU A 57 1.46 8.39 1.89
C LEU A 57 1.95 9.71 1.27
N LYS A 58 1.09 10.69 1.15
CA LYS A 58 1.43 11.99 0.54
C LYS A 58 2.46 12.81 1.31
N LYS A 59 2.77 12.44 2.56
CA LYS A 59 3.86 13.08 3.31
C LYS A 59 5.25 12.69 2.78
N PHE A 60 5.34 11.53 2.16
CA PHE A 60 6.60 10.97 1.68
C PHE A 60 6.71 10.96 0.15
N PHE A 61 5.57 10.90 -0.54
CA PHE A 61 5.52 10.72 -1.99
C PHE A 61 4.58 11.73 -2.65
N LYS A 62 4.89 12.03 -3.90
CA LYS A 62 4.06 12.87 -4.78
C LYS A 62 3.53 12.05 -5.96
N ILE A 63 2.59 12.60 -6.70
CA ILE A 63 2.02 11.92 -7.89
C ILE A 63 3.11 11.52 -8.90
N LYS A 64 4.16 12.33 -9.03
CA LYS A 64 5.29 12.03 -9.93
C LYS A 64 6.02 10.73 -9.55
N ASP A 65 5.89 10.28 -8.31
CA ASP A 65 6.55 9.05 -7.82
C ASP A 65 5.75 7.78 -8.13
N LEU A 66 4.52 7.93 -8.61
CA LEU A 66 3.58 6.82 -8.81
C LEU A 66 4.15 5.72 -9.70
N ASN A 67 4.68 6.09 -10.87
CA ASN A 67 5.21 5.09 -11.81
C ASN A 67 6.42 4.36 -11.25
N LYS A 68 7.23 5.06 -10.48
CA LYS A 68 8.39 4.47 -9.81
C LYS A 68 7.95 3.44 -8.77
N ILE A 69 6.97 3.79 -7.94
CA ILE A 69 6.41 2.88 -6.94
C ILE A 69 5.86 1.62 -7.62
N LEU A 70 5.04 1.79 -8.65
CA LEU A 70 4.45 0.67 -9.37
C LEU A 70 5.52 -0.23 -10.01
N SER A 71 6.59 0.35 -10.52
CA SER A 71 7.68 -0.42 -11.13
C SER A 71 8.37 -1.34 -10.13
N PHE A 72 8.50 -0.91 -8.87
CA PHE A 72 9.07 -1.73 -7.80
C PHE A 72 8.09 -2.78 -7.28
N MET A 73 6.79 -2.60 -7.47
CA MET A 73 5.78 -3.59 -7.08
C MET A 73 5.71 -4.76 -8.04
N ILE A 74 6.10 -4.58 -9.29
CA ILE A 74 6.08 -5.64 -10.31
C ILE A 74 7.32 -6.53 -10.12
N LYS A 75 7.10 -7.76 -9.64
CA LYS A 75 8.19 -8.70 -9.34
C LYS A 75 8.78 -9.36 -10.56
N ASP A 76 7.97 -9.61 -11.59
CA ASP A 76 8.42 -10.38 -12.76
C ASP A 76 8.40 -9.52 -14.02
N LYS A 77 9.50 -8.83 -14.24
CA LYS A 77 9.69 -8.02 -15.45
C LYS A 77 9.96 -8.84 -16.71
N LYS A 78 10.35 -10.12 -16.56
CA LYS A 78 10.73 -10.98 -17.69
C LYS A 78 9.54 -11.51 -18.48
N ASN A 79 8.39 -11.69 -17.83
CA ASN A 79 7.19 -12.24 -18.44
C ASN A 79 6.21 -11.18 -18.92
N ASN A 80 6.59 -9.90 -18.93
CA ASN A 80 5.72 -8.77 -19.28
C ASN A 80 4.39 -8.78 -18.53
N SER A 81 4.35 -9.44 -17.36
CA SER A 81 3.15 -9.45 -16.54
C SER A 81 2.98 -8.09 -15.87
N ASP A 82 1.79 -7.52 -16.02
CA ASP A 82 1.40 -6.30 -15.32
C ASP A 82 0.64 -6.60 -14.02
N LYS A 83 0.65 -7.84 -13.59
CA LYS A 83 -0.04 -8.28 -12.37
C LYS A 83 0.85 -8.13 -11.15
N ILE A 84 0.25 -7.66 -10.08
CA ILE A 84 0.91 -7.44 -8.80
C ILE A 84 0.22 -8.30 -7.75
N ASN A 85 1.01 -9.11 -7.05
CA ASN A 85 0.53 -9.98 -5.99
C ASN A 85 0.50 -9.20 -4.68
N LEU A 86 -0.65 -9.22 -4.00
CA LEU A 86 -0.87 -8.48 -2.77
C LEU A 86 -1.30 -9.41 -1.64
N VAL A 87 -0.92 -9.01 -0.43
CA VAL A 87 -1.49 -9.54 0.80
C VAL A 87 -2.49 -8.52 1.32
N LEU A 88 -3.75 -8.92 1.39
CA LEU A 88 -4.86 -8.07 1.81
C LEU A 88 -5.48 -8.60 3.09
N LEU A 89 -6.50 -7.94 3.61
CA LEU A 89 -7.15 -8.34 4.85
C LEU A 89 -8.65 -8.49 4.63
N LYS A 90 -9.21 -9.65 5.05
CA LYS A 90 -10.65 -9.89 5.05
C LYS A 90 -11.29 -9.42 6.35
N LYS A 91 -10.64 -9.68 7.47
CA LYS A 91 -10.99 -9.17 8.81
C LYS A 91 -9.76 -9.23 9.68
N ILE A 92 -9.82 -8.64 10.88
CA ILE A 92 -8.72 -8.69 11.84
C ILE A 92 -8.37 -10.16 12.09
N GLY A 93 -7.09 -10.51 11.89
CA GLY A 93 -6.59 -11.87 12.05
C GLY A 93 -6.81 -12.80 10.86
N LEU A 94 -7.42 -12.34 9.76
CA LEU A 94 -7.66 -13.18 8.58
C LEU A 94 -7.11 -12.51 7.31
N PRO A 95 -5.83 -12.75 6.97
CA PRO A 95 -5.26 -12.24 5.74
C PRO A 95 -5.75 -13.01 4.51
N ILE A 96 -5.73 -12.34 3.36
CA ILE A 96 -5.95 -12.93 2.05
C ILE A 96 -4.61 -12.88 1.32
N ILE A 97 -4.04 -14.04 1.04
CA ILE A 97 -2.76 -14.16 0.35
C ILE A 97 -2.98 -14.52 -1.13
N ASN A 98 -1.96 -14.31 -1.95
CA ASN A 98 -1.95 -14.68 -3.38
C ASN A 98 -3.08 -14.02 -4.19
N ARG A 99 -3.46 -12.80 -3.83
CA ARG A 99 -4.38 -11.98 -4.63
C ARG A 99 -3.58 -11.18 -5.65
N GLU A 100 -3.91 -11.36 -6.92
CA GLU A 100 -3.29 -10.62 -8.01
C GLU A 100 -4.21 -9.51 -8.52
N TYR A 101 -3.63 -8.35 -8.77
CA TYR A 101 -4.33 -7.20 -9.34
C TYR A 101 -3.51 -6.62 -10.49
N LYS A 102 -4.20 -6.04 -11.47
CA LYS A 102 -3.54 -5.38 -12.59
C LYS A 102 -2.88 -4.07 -12.12
N LYS A 103 -1.75 -3.75 -12.73
CA LYS A 103 -1.02 -2.50 -12.49
C LYS A 103 -1.93 -1.28 -12.55
N ASN A 104 -2.84 -1.23 -13.52
CA ASN A 104 -3.75 -0.09 -13.70
C ASN A 104 -4.68 0.11 -12.50
N SER A 105 -5.22 -0.95 -11.94
CA SER A 105 -6.10 -0.87 -10.76
C SER A 105 -5.36 -0.28 -9.56
N LEU A 106 -4.13 -0.72 -9.33
CA LEU A 106 -3.28 -0.19 -8.27
C LEU A 106 -2.85 1.24 -8.55
N GLY A 107 -2.58 1.55 -9.82
CA GLY A 107 -2.23 2.91 -10.22
C GLY A 107 -3.32 3.92 -9.91
N VAL A 108 -4.57 3.60 -10.22
CA VAL A 108 -5.72 4.43 -9.89
C VAL A 108 -5.86 4.62 -8.37
N PHE A 109 -5.77 3.53 -7.63
CA PHE A 109 -5.85 3.56 -6.17
C PHE A 109 -4.74 4.42 -5.55
N LEU A 110 -3.49 4.17 -5.89
CA LEU A 110 -2.35 4.92 -5.34
C LEU A 110 -2.40 6.39 -5.72
N LYS A 111 -2.84 6.71 -6.94
CA LYS A 111 -3.01 8.09 -7.37
C LYS A 111 -4.00 8.84 -6.46
N ASN A 112 -5.11 8.19 -6.10
CA ASN A 112 -6.08 8.77 -5.18
C ASN A 112 -5.50 8.94 -3.78
N GLU A 113 -4.73 7.98 -3.29
CA GLU A 113 -4.06 8.07 -1.99
C GLU A 113 -3.04 9.20 -1.95
N LEU A 114 -2.34 9.45 -3.05
CA LEU A 114 -1.37 10.53 -3.15
C LEU A 114 -2.01 11.91 -3.25
N ARG A 115 -3.23 12.01 -3.78
CA ARG A 115 -4.00 13.26 -3.86
C ARG A 115 -4.67 13.63 -2.53
N ASN A 116 -5.12 12.65 -1.81
CA ASN A 116 -5.86 12.83 -0.55
C ASN A 116 -4.94 12.79 0.64
#